data_f2e820bc40a68c6dce35cf6249b3372f
#
_entry.id   f2e820bc40a68c6dce35cf6249b3372f
#
_cell.length_a   1.000
_cell.length_b   1.000
_cell.length_c   1.000
_cell.angle_alpha   90.00
_cell.angle_beta   90.00
_cell.angle_gamma   90.00
#
_symmetry.space_group_name_H-M   'P 1'
#
loop_
_entity.id
_entity.type
_entity.pdbx_description
1 polymer ?
#
loop_
_entity_poly.entity_id
_entity_poly.type
_entity_poly.pdbx_seq_one_letter_code
_entity_poly.pdbx_strand_id
1 'polypeptide(L)'
;MTPADLSPDFASPQPRPLTPPTAPVSLPTEPRPTRWPTVIAVIGIIWSVLGISCSLWGTADEFFRQPSTATQPAARTADWEPMRLVIALAYLVNVGLSIVLLIASVGLLRRRPWSARLARLWAVLDLILMVGGTLVLYDFSKREFVASFADSGLSMGTVEMLFAAIYFFDLLVSFVFPVFVLIWFARRKIKDEVATWQSSTV
;
A
#
# COMPACT_ATOMS: atom_id res chain seq x y z
N MET A 1 -34.46 -93.99 33.02
CA MET A 1 -33.26 -93.21 33.48
C MET A 1 -32.28 -93.19 32.35
N THR A 2 -32.22 -92.06 31.64
CA THR A 2 -31.33 -91.87 30.51
C THR A 2 -30.25 -90.84 30.94
N PRO A 3 -28.95 -91.10 30.78
CA PRO A 3 -27.93 -90.19 31.16
C PRO A 3 -27.82 -89.06 30.20
N ALA A 4 -27.74 -87.86 30.71
CA ALA A 4 -27.55 -86.61 30.00
C ALA A 4 -26.14 -86.52 29.40
N ASP A 5 -26.09 -86.30 28.12
CA ASP A 5 -24.89 -86.06 27.32
C ASP A 5 -24.39 -84.65 27.54
N LEU A 6 -23.37 -84.47 28.36
CA LEU A 6 -22.67 -83.19 28.60
C LEU A 6 -21.45 -83.13 27.75
N SER A 7 -21.57 -82.67 26.49
CA SER A 7 -20.44 -82.29 25.68
C SER A 7 -20.09 -80.82 25.97
N PRO A 8 -18.93 -80.50 26.53
CA PRO A 8 -18.46 -79.11 26.61
C PRO A 8 -17.95 -78.70 25.26
N ASP A 9 -18.70 -77.81 24.65
CA ASP A 9 -18.32 -77.10 23.38
C ASP A 9 -17.11 -76.22 23.66
N PHE A 10 -15.92 -76.74 23.49
CA PHE A 10 -14.71 -75.95 23.49
C PHE A 10 -14.65 -75.18 22.16
N ALA A 11 -15.34 -74.04 22.11
CA ALA A 11 -15.18 -73.08 21.04
C ALA A 11 -13.73 -72.57 21.03
N SER A 12 -12.92 -73.03 20.09
CA SER A 12 -11.56 -72.56 19.89
C SER A 12 -11.57 -71.05 19.64
N PRO A 13 -10.78 -70.26 20.37
CA PRO A 13 -10.73 -68.79 20.16
C PRO A 13 -10.26 -68.52 18.73
N GLN A 14 -11.14 -67.95 17.94
CA GLN A 14 -10.77 -67.49 16.58
C GLN A 14 -9.62 -66.46 16.68
N PRO A 15 -8.54 -66.65 15.92
CA PRO A 15 -7.46 -65.67 15.89
C PRO A 15 -8.02 -64.34 15.38
N ARG A 16 -7.92 -63.29 16.20
CA ARG A 16 -8.29 -61.92 15.81
C ARG A 16 -7.50 -61.54 14.53
N PRO A 17 -8.20 -61.07 13.50
CA PRO A 17 -7.50 -60.59 12.31
C PRO A 17 -6.55 -59.47 12.74
N LEU A 18 -5.27 -59.65 12.46
CA LEU A 18 -4.24 -58.62 12.66
C LEU A 18 -4.63 -57.43 11.82
N THR A 19 -5.09 -56.37 12.46
CA THR A 19 -5.32 -55.08 11.81
C THR A 19 -4.00 -54.67 11.15
N PRO A 20 -3.97 -54.44 9.83
CA PRO A 20 -2.75 -53.97 9.16
C PRO A 20 -2.26 -52.70 9.86
N PRO A 21 -0.93 -52.52 10.00
CA PRO A 21 -0.38 -51.32 10.62
C PRO A 21 -0.96 -50.09 9.93
N THR A 22 -1.67 -49.28 10.69
CA THR A 22 -2.23 -48.03 10.21
C THR A 22 -1.09 -47.22 9.63
N ALA A 23 -1.12 -46.98 8.32
CA ALA A 23 -0.12 -46.16 7.66
C ALA A 23 0.05 -44.85 8.46
N PRO A 24 1.30 -44.37 8.67
CA PRO A 24 1.50 -43.15 9.42
C PRO A 24 0.70 -42.02 8.77
N VAL A 25 -0.27 -41.48 9.54
CA VAL A 25 -1.07 -40.35 9.14
C VAL A 25 -0.07 -39.24 8.89
N SER A 26 0.19 -38.95 7.60
CA SER A 26 0.99 -37.80 7.23
C SER A 26 0.28 -36.55 7.79
N LEU A 27 0.82 -36.03 8.89
CA LEU A 27 0.36 -34.78 9.46
C LEU A 27 0.37 -33.73 8.34
N PRO A 28 -0.73 -32.97 8.17
CA PRO A 28 -0.78 -31.90 7.19
C PRO A 28 0.44 -31.02 7.42
N THR A 29 1.33 -30.94 6.43
CA THR A 29 2.52 -30.07 6.47
C THR A 29 1.99 -28.65 6.65
N GLU A 30 2.19 -28.06 7.83
CA GLU A 30 1.78 -26.67 8.07
C GLU A 30 2.32 -25.77 6.97
N PRO A 31 1.45 -25.02 6.28
CA PRO A 31 1.88 -24.14 5.19
C PRO A 31 2.90 -23.15 5.75
N ARG A 32 4.11 -23.17 5.22
CA ARG A 32 5.19 -22.26 5.63
C ARG A 32 4.70 -20.83 5.49
N PRO A 33 4.85 -20.00 6.54
CA PRO A 33 4.40 -18.62 6.51
C PRO A 33 5.14 -17.88 5.38
N THR A 34 4.37 -17.33 4.46
CA THR A 34 4.92 -16.56 3.34
C THR A 34 5.54 -15.25 3.83
N ARG A 35 6.61 -14.79 3.17
CA ARG A 35 7.35 -13.57 3.55
C ARG A 35 6.81 -12.29 2.89
N TRP A 36 5.86 -12.42 1.95
CA TRP A 36 5.38 -11.29 1.18
C TRP A 36 4.73 -10.16 2.01
N PRO A 37 3.99 -10.44 3.12
CA PRO A 37 3.40 -9.36 3.92
C PRO A 37 4.47 -8.45 4.51
N THR A 38 5.58 -9.03 4.96
CA THR A 38 6.72 -8.29 5.50
C THR A 38 7.37 -7.41 4.44
N VAL A 39 7.59 -7.94 3.23
CA VAL A 39 8.21 -7.17 2.14
C VAL A 39 7.35 -5.96 1.75
N ILE A 40 6.05 -6.17 1.51
CA ILE A 40 5.15 -5.07 1.16
C ILE A 40 5.02 -4.07 2.29
N ALA A 41 4.94 -4.53 3.53
CA ALA A 41 4.85 -3.65 4.69
C ALA A 41 6.11 -2.78 4.86
N VAL A 42 7.30 -3.34 4.66
CA VAL A 42 8.56 -2.55 4.72
C VAL A 42 8.59 -1.50 3.62
N ILE A 43 8.25 -1.86 2.38
CA ILE A 43 8.16 -0.91 1.28
C ILE A 43 7.12 0.18 1.61
N GLY A 44 5.95 -0.20 2.11
CA GLY A 44 4.90 0.74 2.49
C GLY A 44 5.31 1.69 3.62
N ILE A 45 6.07 1.22 4.61
CA ILE A 45 6.61 2.07 5.68
C ILE A 45 7.60 3.09 5.09
N ILE A 46 8.55 2.63 4.27
CA ILE A 46 9.52 3.52 3.63
C ILE A 46 8.79 4.59 2.80
N TRP A 47 7.82 4.16 1.97
CA TRP A 47 7.03 5.07 1.15
C TRP A 47 6.23 6.08 1.97
N SER A 48 5.64 5.64 3.10
CA SER A 48 4.89 6.52 4.01
C SER A 48 5.80 7.57 4.68
N VAL A 49 6.97 7.13 5.14
CA VAL A 49 7.93 8.05 5.78
C VAL A 49 8.43 9.09 4.79
N LEU A 50 8.76 8.68 3.56
CA LEU A 50 9.15 9.60 2.49
C LEU A 50 8.01 10.56 2.15
N GLY A 51 6.78 10.06 1.99
CA GLY A 51 5.60 10.88 1.70
C GLY A 51 5.32 11.92 2.79
N ILE A 52 5.39 11.53 4.07
CA ILE A 52 5.24 12.46 5.21
C ILE A 52 6.36 13.52 5.17
N SER A 53 7.60 13.09 5.02
CA SER A 53 8.75 14.01 5.05
C SER A 53 8.71 15.01 3.92
N CYS A 54 8.45 14.57 2.69
CA CYS A 54 8.34 15.44 1.52
C CYS A 54 7.16 16.42 1.65
N SER A 55 6.00 15.95 2.14
CA SER A 55 4.82 16.79 2.30
C SER A 55 4.99 17.81 3.41
N LEU A 56 5.60 17.45 4.54
CA LEU A 56 5.91 18.40 5.61
C LEU A 56 6.92 19.45 5.13
N TRP A 57 7.94 19.04 4.37
CA TRP A 57 8.90 19.96 3.79
C TRP A 57 8.21 20.94 2.80
N GLY A 58 7.37 20.42 1.90
CA GLY A 58 6.62 21.25 0.95
C GLY A 58 5.68 22.21 1.65
N THR A 59 4.98 21.76 2.70
CA THR A 59 4.13 22.63 3.52
C THR A 59 4.96 23.71 4.22
N ALA A 60 6.09 23.36 4.82
CA ALA A 60 6.97 24.30 5.49
C ALA A 60 7.52 25.34 4.51
N ASP A 61 8.04 24.91 3.34
CA ASP A 61 8.52 25.81 2.29
C ASP A 61 7.45 26.81 1.87
N GLU A 62 6.20 26.35 1.69
CA GLU A 62 5.08 27.20 1.33
C GLU A 62 4.73 28.25 2.40
N PHE A 63 4.82 27.89 3.67
CA PHE A 63 4.55 28.83 4.77
C PHE A 63 5.70 29.81 5.04
N PHE A 64 6.96 29.35 4.88
CA PHE A 64 8.15 30.15 5.18
C PHE A 64 8.68 30.92 3.98
N ARG A 65 8.27 30.60 2.77
CA ARG A 65 8.54 31.44 1.59
C ARG A 65 7.89 32.81 1.77
N GLN A 66 8.67 33.74 2.30
CA GLN A 66 8.25 35.14 2.27
C GLN A 66 8.12 35.55 0.80
N PRO A 67 6.98 36.16 0.39
CA PRO A 67 6.92 36.78 -0.92
C PRO A 67 8.10 37.78 -0.99
N SER A 68 9.04 37.51 -1.89
CA SER A 68 10.15 38.43 -2.13
C SER A 68 9.54 39.71 -2.71
N THR A 69 9.26 40.65 -1.80
CA THR A 69 8.51 41.89 -2.03
C THR A 69 9.19 42.88 -2.98
N ALA A 70 10.41 42.55 -3.44
CA ALA A 70 11.23 43.53 -4.15
C ALA A 70 11.02 43.57 -5.67
N THR A 71 10.43 42.55 -6.33
CA THR A 71 10.45 42.51 -7.82
C THR A 71 9.23 41.88 -8.49
N GLN A 72 8.20 41.45 -7.76
CA GLN A 72 7.04 40.85 -8.42
C GLN A 72 5.93 41.89 -8.69
N PRO A 73 5.47 42.00 -9.97
CA PRO A 73 4.38 42.92 -10.30
C PRO A 73 3.11 42.55 -9.52
N ALA A 74 2.41 43.57 -8.98
CA ALA A 74 1.21 43.47 -8.12
C ALA A 74 0.08 42.58 -8.69
N ALA A 75 0.04 42.36 -10.00
CA ALA A 75 -0.91 41.48 -10.66
C ALA A 75 -0.73 39.99 -10.32
N ARG A 76 0.47 39.57 -9.85
CA ARG A 76 0.75 38.17 -9.47
C ARG A 76 0.23 37.80 -8.08
N THR A 77 -0.03 38.77 -7.23
CA THR A 77 -0.39 38.54 -5.83
C THR A 77 -1.87 38.15 -5.64
N ALA A 78 -2.77 38.60 -6.51
CA ALA A 78 -4.21 38.37 -6.34
C ALA A 78 -4.64 36.91 -6.60
N ASP A 79 -4.02 36.23 -7.57
CA ASP A 79 -4.33 34.82 -7.90
C ASP A 79 -3.54 33.81 -7.07
N TRP A 80 -2.51 34.28 -6.36
CA TRP A 80 -1.59 33.42 -5.61
C TRP A 80 -2.17 32.92 -4.27
N GLU A 81 -2.84 33.79 -3.52
CA GLU A 81 -3.33 33.44 -2.19
C GLU A 81 -4.30 32.24 -2.18
N PRO A 82 -5.34 32.16 -3.04
CA PRO A 82 -6.21 31.01 -3.08
C PRO A 82 -5.47 29.73 -3.49
N MET A 83 -4.47 29.82 -4.37
CA MET A 83 -3.71 28.67 -4.84
C MET A 83 -2.79 28.11 -3.74
N ARG A 84 -2.19 28.96 -2.90
CA ARG A 84 -1.41 28.54 -1.72
C ARG A 84 -2.24 27.67 -0.79
N LEU A 85 -3.49 28.04 -0.53
CA LEU A 85 -4.38 27.23 0.29
C LEU A 85 -4.67 25.87 -0.34
N VAL A 86 -4.87 25.81 -1.65
CA VAL A 86 -5.08 24.54 -2.38
C VAL A 86 -3.86 23.66 -2.28
N ILE A 87 -2.66 24.22 -2.49
CA ILE A 87 -1.39 23.48 -2.40
C ILE A 87 -1.15 22.97 -0.97
N ALA A 88 -1.33 23.85 0.04
CA ALA A 88 -1.17 23.46 1.44
C ALA A 88 -2.16 22.36 1.84
N LEU A 89 -3.41 22.47 1.38
CA LEU A 89 -4.42 21.42 1.60
C LEU A 89 -4.04 20.11 0.92
N ALA A 90 -3.51 20.17 -0.30
CA ALA A 90 -3.04 18.97 -1.02
C ALA A 90 -1.90 18.27 -0.24
N TYR A 91 -0.94 19.01 0.30
CA TYR A 91 0.11 18.45 1.16
C TYR A 91 -0.45 17.83 2.44
N LEU A 92 -1.39 18.49 3.11
CA LEU A 92 -2.03 17.96 4.32
C LEU A 92 -2.80 16.66 4.04
N VAL A 93 -3.52 16.60 2.92
CA VAL A 93 -4.21 15.39 2.48
C VAL A 93 -3.21 14.27 2.20
N ASN A 94 -2.09 14.59 1.56
CA ASN A 94 -1.03 13.60 1.30
C ASN A 94 -0.37 13.09 2.60
N VAL A 95 -0.16 13.94 3.60
CA VAL A 95 0.26 13.51 4.95
C VAL A 95 -0.76 12.54 5.54
N GLY A 96 -2.05 12.86 5.47
CA GLY A 96 -3.12 11.99 5.94
C GLY A 96 -3.11 10.62 5.25
N LEU A 97 -2.97 10.58 3.93
CA LEU A 97 -2.85 9.33 3.17
C LEU A 97 -1.59 8.54 3.53
N SER A 98 -0.47 9.22 3.72
CA SER A 98 0.79 8.58 4.14
C SER A 98 0.66 7.93 5.52
N ILE A 99 -0.05 8.56 6.45
CA ILE A 99 -0.38 7.99 7.78
C ILE A 99 -1.27 6.75 7.61
N VAL A 100 -2.29 6.79 6.76
CA VAL A 100 -3.16 5.64 6.47
C VAL A 100 -2.34 4.47 5.92
N LEU A 101 -1.42 4.73 4.99
CA LEU A 101 -0.52 3.72 4.45
C LEU A 101 0.41 3.15 5.55
N LEU A 102 0.94 4.00 6.43
CA LEU A 102 1.77 3.57 7.55
C LEU A 102 1.01 2.61 8.47
N ILE A 103 -0.22 2.97 8.85
CA ILE A 103 -1.10 2.13 9.67
C ILE A 103 -1.40 0.79 8.97
N ALA A 104 -1.72 0.84 7.66
CA ALA A 104 -1.95 -0.36 6.87
C ALA A 104 -0.71 -1.26 6.83
N SER A 105 0.48 -0.68 6.64
CA SER A 105 1.75 -1.40 6.59
C SER A 105 2.09 -2.07 7.91
N VAL A 106 1.92 -1.38 9.05
CA VAL A 106 2.08 -1.98 10.39
C VAL A 106 1.05 -3.10 10.62
N GLY A 107 -0.18 -2.93 10.15
CA GLY A 107 -1.20 -3.97 10.18
C GLY A 107 -0.82 -5.21 9.35
N LEU A 108 -0.19 -5.03 8.20
CA LEU A 108 0.33 -6.13 7.35
C LEU A 108 1.46 -6.88 8.04
N LEU A 109 2.38 -6.19 8.73
CA LEU A 109 3.41 -6.84 9.54
C LEU A 109 2.81 -7.74 10.63
N ARG A 110 1.72 -7.30 11.22
CA ARG A 110 0.98 -8.03 12.26
C ARG A 110 -0.06 -9.01 11.69
N ARG A 111 -0.10 -9.19 10.37
CA ARG A 111 -1.05 -10.06 9.65
C ARG A 111 -2.52 -9.79 10.00
N ARG A 112 -2.87 -8.53 10.23
CA ARG A 112 -4.26 -8.17 10.52
C ARG A 112 -5.09 -8.13 9.23
N PRO A 113 -6.27 -8.79 9.18
CA PRO A 113 -7.05 -8.91 7.93
C PRO A 113 -7.59 -7.57 7.41
N TRP A 114 -7.82 -6.59 8.28
CA TRP A 114 -8.25 -5.25 7.90
C TRP A 114 -7.18 -4.45 7.14
N SER A 115 -5.90 -4.76 7.36
CA SER A 115 -4.79 -4.01 6.76
C SER A 115 -4.74 -4.14 5.24
N ALA A 116 -5.09 -5.31 4.69
CA ALA A 116 -5.18 -5.51 3.25
C ALA A 116 -6.31 -4.70 2.59
N ARG A 117 -7.42 -4.49 3.32
CA ARG A 117 -8.53 -3.62 2.86
C ARG A 117 -8.11 -2.16 2.90
N LEU A 118 -7.46 -1.75 3.99
CA LEU A 118 -6.98 -0.39 4.16
C LEU A 118 -5.91 -0.01 3.13
N ALA A 119 -4.96 -0.92 2.84
CA ALA A 119 -3.95 -0.71 1.80
C ALA A 119 -4.56 -0.53 0.41
N ARG A 120 -5.61 -1.30 0.07
CA ARG A 120 -6.34 -1.13 -1.21
C ARG A 120 -7.10 0.19 -1.25
N LEU A 121 -7.78 0.56 -0.17
CA LEU A 121 -8.50 1.83 -0.07
C LEU A 121 -7.52 3.00 -0.24
N TRP A 122 -6.39 2.95 0.47
CA TRP A 122 -5.32 3.94 0.31
C TRP A 122 -4.88 4.05 -1.16
N ALA A 123 -4.57 2.93 -1.82
CA ALA A 123 -4.09 2.95 -3.20
C ALA A 123 -5.10 3.55 -4.19
N VAL A 124 -6.40 3.29 -3.99
CA VAL A 124 -7.46 3.89 -4.81
C VAL A 124 -7.55 5.40 -4.57
N LEU A 125 -7.56 5.83 -3.30
CA LEU A 125 -7.63 7.25 -2.95
C LEU A 125 -6.41 8.02 -3.45
N ASP A 126 -5.22 7.43 -3.29
CA ASP A 126 -3.96 8.01 -3.75
C ASP A 126 -3.97 8.23 -5.27
N LEU A 127 -4.41 7.23 -6.06
CA LEU A 127 -4.55 7.36 -7.51
C LEU A 127 -5.56 8.45 -7.91
N ILE A 128 -6.71 8.52 -7.23
CA ILE A 128 -7.74 9.54 -7.52
C ILE A 128 -7.18 10.93 -7.24
N LEU A 129 -6.55 11.12 -6.08
CA LEU A 129 -5.99 12.41 -5.69
C LEU A 129 -4.81 12.82 -6.58
N MET A 130 -3.99 11.86 -6.97
CA MET A 130 -2.87 12.08 -7.87
C MET A 130 -3.34 12.52 -9.26
N VAL A 131 -4.31 11.82 -9.86
CA VAL A 131 -4.88 12.22 -11.16
C VAL A 131 -5.58 13.57 -11.04
N GLY A 132 -6.41 13.77 -10.01
CA GLY A 132 -7.11 15.03 -9.76
C GLY A 132 -6.14 16.18 -9.51
N GLY A 133 -5.14 15.98 -8.67
CA GLY A 133 -4.10 16.97 -8.39
C GLY A 133 -3.29 17.33 -9.63
N THR A 134 -2.92 16.34 -10.45
CA THR A 134 -2.25 16.56 -11.73
C THR A 134 -3.07 17.48 -12.63
N LEU A 135 -4.36 17.20 -12.82
CA LEU A 135 -5.21 17.99 -13.69
C LEU A 135 -5.41 19.43 -13.19
N VAL A 136 -5.49 19.62 -11.88
CA VAL A 136 -5.73 20.94 -11.29
C VAL A 136 -4.44 21.77 -11.21
N LEU A 137 -3.33 21.14 -10.85
CA LEU A 137 -2.09 21.86 -10.53
C LEU A 137 -1.09 21.94 -11.69
N TYR A 138 -1.31 21.22 -12.79
CA TYR A 138 -0.35 21.16 -13.91
C TYR A 138 0.02 22.53 -14.46
N ASP A 139 -0.99 23.33 -14.85
CA ASP A 139 -0.74 24.65 -15.45
C ASP A 139 -0.08 25.60 -14.46
N PHE A 140 -0.47 25.52 -13.19
CA PHE A 140 0.15 26.31 -12.14
C PHE A 140 1.62 25.91 -11.94
N SER A 141 1.90 24.63 -11.74
CA SER A 141 3.25 24.12 -11.55
C SER A 141 4.16 24.43 -12.76
N LYS A 142 3.61 24.33 -13.98
CA LYS A 142 4.33 24.69 -15.19
C LYS A 142 4.73 26.17 -15.19
N ARG A 143 3.81 27.08 -14.87
CA ARG A 143 4.08 28.53 -14.83
C ARG A 143 5.15 28.87 -13.79
N GLU A 144 5.06 28.29 -12.62
CA GLU A 144 6.04 28.50 -11.54
C GLU A 144 7.43 27.98 -11.92
N PHE A 145 7.48 26.77 -12.48
CA PHE A 145 8.73 26.19 -12.96
C PHE A 145 9.40 27.06 -14.02
N VAL A 146 8.64 27.46 -15.04
CA VAL A 146 9.14 28.34 -16.10
C VAL A 146 9.62 29.67 -15.53
N ALA A 147 8.87 30.26 -14.59
CA ALA A 147 9.25 31.53 -13.96
C ALA A 147 10.54 31.42 -13.14
N SER A 148 10.80 30.27 -12.52
CA SER A 148 12.03 30.06 -11.72
C SER A 148 13.31 29.99 -12.59
N PHE A 149 13.17 29.75 -13.90
CA PHE A 149 14.27 29.71 -14.87
C PHE A 149 14.35 30.94 -15.78
N ALA A 150 13.54 31.98 -15.53
CA ALA A 150 13.49 33.17 -16.40
C ALA A 150 14.86 33.82 -16.59
N ASP A 151 15.70 33.84 -15.56
CA ASP A 151 17.03 34.49 -15.56
C ASP A 151 18.17 33.49 -15.84
N SER A 152 17.87 32.24 -16.16
CA SER A 152 18.88 31.18 -16.35
C SER A 152 19.60 31.22 -17.70
N GLY A 153 19.13 32.02 -18.63
CA GLY A 153 19.65 32.05 -20.01
C GLY A 153 19.26 30.84 -20.87
N LEU A 154 18.47 29.92 -20.34
CA LEU A 154 17.95 28.77 -21.09
C LEU A 154 16.84 29.22 -22.06
N SER A 155 16.73 28.55 -23.21
CA SER A 155 15.59 28.80 -24.10
C SER A 155 14.29 28.32 -23.45
N MET A 156 13.18 29.02 -23.66
CA MET A 156 11.86 28.68 -23.14
C MET A 156 11.48 27.24 -23.50
N GLY A 157 11.74 26.79 -24.73
CA GLY A 157 11.46 25.42 -25.15
C GLY A 157 12.26 24.37 -24.37
N THR A 158 13.51 24.68 -24.00
CA THR A 158 14.33 23.78 -23.16
C THR A 158 13.72 23.65 -21.74
N VAL A 159 13.31 24.77 -21.15
CA VAL A 159 12.71 24.80 -19.82
C VAL A 159 11.37 24.02 -19.78
N GLU A 160 10.52 24.22 -20.78
CA GLU A 160 9.25 23.47 -20.90
C GLU A 160 9.47 21.96 -21.08
N MET A 161 10.46 21.57 -21.90
CA MET A 161 10.81 20.16 -22.09
C MET A 161 11.35 19.55 -20.79
N LEU A 162 12.17 20.28 -20.05
CA LEU A 162 12.69 19.83 -18.75
C LEU A 162 11.56 19.66 -17.74
N PHE A 163 10.64 20.62 -17.67
CA PHE A 163 9.46 20.51 -16.82
C PHE A 163 8.64 19.26 -17.16
N ALA A 164 8.33 19.07 -18.45
CA ALA A 164 7.55 17.91 -18.89
C ALA A 164 8.22 16.58 -18.54
N ALA A 165 9.55 16.49 -18.71
CA ALA A 165 10.32 15.30 -18.38
C ALA A 165 10.30 14.99 -16.87
N ILE A 166 10.56 15.99 -16.02
CA ILE A 166 10.55 15.86 -14.55
C ILE A 166 9.14 15.49 -14.08
N TYR A 167 8.14 16.19 -14.56
CA TYR A 167 6.75 15.97 -14.17
C TYR A 167 6.24 14.59 -14.57
N PHE A 168 6.57 14.14 -15.79
CA PHE A 168 6.23 12.79 -16.25
C PHE A 168 6.93 11.71 -15.43
N PHE A 169 8.20 11.92 -15.09
CA PHE A 169 8.96 10.98 -14.27
C PHE A 169 8.39 10.88 -12.84
N ASP A 170 8.08 12.01 -12.22
CA ASP A 170 7.44 12.07 -10.91
C ASP A 170 6.09 11.35 -10.91
N LEU A 171 5.27 11.63 -11.92
CA LEU A 171 3.99 10.97 -12.14
C LEU A 171 4.17 9.45 -12.26
N LEU A 172 5.11 8.99 -13.09
CA LEU A 172 5.38 7.57 -13.30
C LEU A 172 5.79 6.88 -11.99
N VAL A 173 6.73 7.47 -11.26
CA VAL A 173 7.20 6.91 -9.98
C VAL A 173 6.06 6.83 -8.98
N SER A 174 5.26 7.88 -8.87
CA SER A 174 4.12 7.95 -7.96
C SER A 174 3.03 6.94 -8.29
N PHE A 175 2.81 6.61 -9.57
CA PHE A 175 1.84 5.59 -10.01
C PHE A 175 2.26 4.15 -9.70
N VAL A 176 3.55 3.86 -9.73
CA VAL A 176 4.05 2.47 -9.67
C VAL A 176 3.60 1.77 -8.38
N PHE A 177 3.73 2.42 -7.23
CA PHE A 177 3.46 1.76 -5.97
C PHE A 177 1.96 1.52 -5.71
N PRO A 178 1.04 2.49 -5.88
CA PRO A 178 -0.39 2.25 -5.72
C PRO A 178 -0.92 1.19 -6.69
N VAL A 179 -0.53 1.25 -7.96
CA VAL A 179 -0.93 0.26 -8.96
C VAL A 179 -0.41 -1.13 -8.61
N PHE A 180 0.86 -1.23 -8.18
CA PHE A 180 1.42 -2.49 -7.70
C PHE A 180 0.60 -3.06 -6.53
N VAL A 181 0.25 -2.24 -5.54
CA VAL A 181 -0.57 -2.65 -4.39
C VAL A 181 -1.92 -3.19 -4.85
N LEU A 182 -2.61 -2.50 -5.77
CA LEU A 182 -3.91 -2.94 -6.29
C LEU A 182 -3.80 -4.28 -7.03
N ILE A 183 -2.84 -4.42 -7.95
CA ILE A 183 -2.63 -5.66 -8.71
C ILE A 183 -2.27 -6.82 -7.75
N TRP A 184 -1.40 -6.55 -6.77
CA TRP A 184 -0.95 -7.56 -5.82
C TRP A 184 -2.12 -8.12 -5.01
N PHE A 185 -2.92 -7.25 -4.40
CA PHE A 185 -4.06 -7.67 -3.60
C PHE A 185 -5.28 -8.13 -4.42
N ALA A 186 -5.27 -7.97 -5.75
CA ALA A 186 -6.27 -8.54 -6.64
C ALA A 186 -6.09 -10.05 -6.86
N ARG A 187 -4.86 -10.57 -6.67
CA ARG A 187 -4.54 -11.99 -6.92
C ARG A 187 -5.29 -12.91 -5.96
N ARG A 188 -5.91 -13.98 -6.51
CA ARG A 188 -6.68 -14.97 -5.72
C ARG A 188 -5.87 -15.56 -4.58
N LYS A 189 -4.64 -16.02 -4.86
CA LYS A 189 -3.72 -16.58 -3.86
C LYS A 189 -3.54 -15.68 -2.63
N ILE A 190 -3.43 -14.38 -2.84
CA ILE A 190 -3.25 -13.41 -1.75
C ILE A 190 -4.55 -13.22 -0.97
N LYS A 191 -5.70 -13.20 -1.67
CA LYS A 191 -7.03 -13.12 -1.01
C LYS A 191 -7.27 -14.32 -0.10
N ASP A 192 -6.96 -15.52 -0.59
CA ASP A 192 -7.13 -16.77 0.15
C ASP A 192 -6.21 -16.79 1.39
N GLU A 193 -4.96 -16.34 1.25
CA GLU A 193 -4.03 -16.24 2.38
C GLU A 193 -4.49 -15.21 3.42
N VAL A 194 -4.96 -14.03 2.99
CA VAL A 194 -5.50 -13.01 3.91
C VAL A 194 -6.75 -13.53 4.64
N ALA A 195 -7.57 -14.37 3.99
CA ALA A 195 -8.72 -15.00 4.64
C ALA A 195 -8.31 -15.91 5.81
N THR A 196 -7.18 -16.60 5.73
CA THR A 196 -6.68 -17.44 6.84
C THR A 196 -6.28 -16.64 8.07
N TRP A 197 -5.94 -15.35 7.93
CA TRP A 197 -5.60 -14.50 9.09
C TRP A 197 -6.79 -14.21 10.00
N GLN A 198 -8.04 -14.37 9.48
CA GLN A 198 -9.27 -14.18 10.27
C GLN A 198 -9.51 -15.32 11.26
N SER A 199 -9.12 -16.55 10.88
CA SER A 199 -9.35 -17.74 11.71
C SER A 199 -8.35 -17.89 12.87
N SER A 200 -7.23 -17.14 12.85
CA SER A 200 -6.19 -17.24 13.89
C SER A 200 -6.41 -16.29 15.07
N THR A 201 -7.50 -15.52 15.08
CA THR A 201 -7.75 -14.46 16.10
C THR A 201 -8.87 -14.84 17.09
N VAL A 202 -9.40 -16.08 17.00
CA VAL A 202 -10.33 -16.71 17.95
C VAL A 202 -9.58 -17.70 18.82
#